data_37800484beb991b580a35d1d01185fd5
#
_entry.id   37800484beb991b580a35d1d01185fd5
#
_cell.length_a   1.000
_cell.length_b   1.000
_cell.length_c   1.000
_cell.angle_alpha   90.00
_cell.angle_beta   90.00
_cell.angle_gamma   90.00
#
_symmetry.space_group_name_H-M   'P 1'
#
loop_
_entity.id
_entity.type
_entity.pdbx_description
1 polymer ?
#
loop_
_entity_poly.entity_id
_entity_poly.type
_entity_poly.pdbx_seq_one_letter_code
_entity_poly.pdbx_strand_id
1 'polypeptide(L)'
;MYLEDKKTLLCAIDHGFSTIKTEHFIFENGVKKLGSEATLQTNTMLYKGSWYKVGEGRLPIKDTKVEDEDYFLLTLAAIAKEMDYYNLTNTDVIIANPHHMNFQYNGKDYEINCKGVMLYSQCYAAVADRLGKLPAELLIVDIGSKTVDIIHTRKHIPVESDSITIPSA
;
A
#
# COMPACT_ATOMS: atom_id res chain seq x y z
N MET A 1 4.19 2.89 10.93
CA MET A 1 4.50 3.03 12.39
C MET A 1 4.88 1.69 12.99
N TYR A 2 6.02 1.60 13.66
CA TYR A 2 6.45 0.39 14.35
C TYR A 2 6.08 0.43 15.84
N LEU A 3 5.42 -0.62 16.31
CA LEU A 3 5.00 -0.80 17.70
C LEU A 3 6.03 -1.68 18.41
N GLU A 4 6.99 -1.08 19.11
CA GLU A 4 8.13 -1.79 19.74
C GLU A 4 7.68 -2.82 20.78
N ASP A 5 6.67 -2.48 21.59
CA ASP A 5 6.11 -3.36 22.64
C ASP A 5 5.50 -4.65 22.06
N LYS A 6 5.01 -4.60 20.83
CA LYS A 6 4.37 -5.74 20.13
C LYS A 6 5.24 -6.34 19.03
N LYS A 7 6.40 -5.76 18.74
CA LYS A 7 7.26 -6.11 17.60
C LYS A 7 6.46 -6.19 16.28
N THR A 8 5.53 -5.27 16.10
CA THR A 8 4.57 -5.28 14.99
C THR A 8 4.66 -4.00 14.19
N LEU A 9 4.80 -4.12 12.88
CA LEU A 9 4.73 -3.00 11.94
C LEU A 9 3.28 -2.78 11.49
N LEU A 10 2.72 -1.63 11.83
CA LEU A 10 1.48 -1.15 11.24
C LEU A 10 1.83 -0.41 9.95
N CYS A 11 1.56 -1.01 8.81
CA CYS A 11 1.87 -0.45 7.50
C CYS A 11 0.57 0.02 6.81
N ALA A 12 0.37 1.32 6.74
CA ALA A 12 -0.70 1.92 5.96
C ALA A 12 -0.22 2.11 4.51
N ILE A 13 -0.96 1.56 3.55
CA ILE A 13 -0.60 1.60 2.12
C ILE A 13 -1.78 2.13 1.31
N ASP A 14 -1.55 3.23 0.60
CA ASP A 14 -2.47 3.77 -0.39
C ASP A 14 -2.06 3.30 -1.79
N HIS A 15 -2.92 2.48 -2.42
CA HIS A 15 -2.73 1.96 -3.77
C HIS A 15 -3.37 2.89 -4.81
N GLY A 16 -2.72 4.02 -5.10
CA GLY A 16 -3.16 4.94 -6.14
C GLY A 16 -3.01 4.38 -7.56
N PHE A 17 -3.66 5.00 -8.54
CA PHE A 17 -3.52 4.66 -9.97
C PHE A 17 -2.17 5.09 -10.57
N SER A 18 -1.48 6.01 -9.94
CA SER A 18 -0.18 6.52 -10.41
C SER A 18 0.96 6.14 -9.48
N THR A 19 0.71 6.14 -8.19
CA THR A 19 1.72 5.95 -7.15
C THR A 19 1.18 5.13 -6.00
N ILE A 20 2.08 4.39 -5.38
CA ILE A 20 1.87 3.77 -4.08
C ILE A 20 2.42 4.73 -3.02
N LYS A 21 1.67 4.93 -1.94
CA LYS A 21 2.08 5.81 -0.84
C LYS A 21 2.04 5.05 0.48
N THR A 22 3.03 5.31 1.30
CA THR A 22 3.09 4.83 2.69
C THR A 22 3.36 6.02 3.62
N GLU A 23 3.61 5.77 4.89
CA GLU A 23 3.93 6.82 5.86
C GLU A 23 5.22 7.59 5.46
N HIS A 24 6.25 6.88 4.96
CA HIS A 24 7.56 7.46 4.68
C HIS A 24 7.94 7.47 3.19
N PHE A 25 7.21 6.77 2.34
CA PHE A 25 7.59 6.59 0.93
C PHE A 25 6.46 6.88 -0.05
N ILE A 26 6.86 7.38 -1.21
CA ILE A 26 6.02 7.49 -2.41
C ILE A 26 6.82 6.91 -3.57
N PHE A 27 6.24 5.99 -4.34
CA PHE A 27 6.88 5.41 -5.52
C PHE A 27 5.85 5.05 -6.60
N GLU A 28 6.31 4.85 -7.84
CA GLU A 28 5.44 4.55 -8.98
C GLU A 28 4.78 3.17 -8.85
N ASN A 29 3.58 3.01 -9.37
CA ASN A 29 2.84 1.75 -9.30
C ASN A 29 3.20 0.75 -10.41
N GLY A 30 4.43 0.80 -10.94
CA GLY A 30 4.87 -0.08 -12.00
C GLY A 30 5.41 -1.42 -11.49
N VAL A 31 5.10 -2.49 -12.22
CA VAL A 31 5.66 -3.84 -12.03
C VAL A 31 6.05 -4.41 -13.39
N LYS A 32 7.23 -5.01 -13.48
CA LYS A 32 7.70 -5.69 -14.68
C LYS A 32 8.42 -6.99 -14.31
N LYS A 33 7.93 -8.11 -14.79
CA LYS A 33 8.63 -9.40 -14.65
C LYS A 33 9.91 -9.39 -15.49
N LEU A 34 11.01 -9.85 -14.89
CA LEU A 34 12.32 -9.99 -15.55
C LEU A 34 12.53 -11.43 -15.98
N GLY A 35 13.27 -11.61 -17.09
CA GLY A 35 13.61 -12.94 -17.61
C GLY A 35 14.75 -13.64 -16.86
N SER A 36 15.52 -12.89 -16.08
CA SER A 36 16.66 -13.36 -15.29
C SER A 36 16.89 -12.45 -14.09
N GLU A 37 17.85 -12.83 -13.26
CA GLU A 37 18.33 -11.97 -12.16
C GLU A 37 18.78 -10.60 -12.68
N ALA A 38 18.40 -9.56 -11.97
CA ALA A 38 18.79 -8.20 -12.31
C ALA A 38 20.24 -7.92 -11.90
N THR A 39 21.03 -7.38 -12.81
CA THR A 39 22.40 -6.95 -12.54
C THR A 39 22.48 -5.83 -11.49
N LEU A 40 21.48 -4.94 -11.47
CA LEU A 40 21.29 -3.91 -10.45
C LEU A 40 20.08 -4.26 -9.59
N GLN A 41 20.29 -4.40 -8.31
CA GLN A 41 19.24 -4.84 -7.38
C GLN A 41 18.31 -3.71 -6.89
N THR A 42 18.52 -2.47 -7.33
CA THR A 42 17.64 -1.35 -7.00
C THR A 42 16.22 -1.60 -7.52
N ASN A 43 15.23 -1.47 -6.65
CA ASN A 43 13.80 -1.73 -6.94
C ASN A 43 13.54 -3.12 -7.55
N THR A 44 14.34 -4.12 -7.19
CA THR A 44 14.17 -5.50 -7.63
C THR A 44 13.62 -6.36 -6.52
N MET A 45 12.76 -7.30 -6.90
CA MET A 45 12.14 -8.27 -5.99
C MET A 45 12.32 -9.68 -6.54
N LEU A 46 12.72 -10.61 -5.69
CA LEU A 46 12.62 -12.04 -5.93
C LEU A 46 11.44 -12.58 -5.11
N TYR A 47 10.43 -13.06 -5.79
CA TYR A 47 9.26 -13.66 -5.16
C TYR A 47 8.85 -14.93 -5.88
N LYS A 48 8.66 -16.04 -5.15
CA LYS A 48 8.32 -17.37 -5.68
C LYS A 48 9.17 -17.78 -6.88
N GLY A 49 10.49 -17.55 -6.81
CA GLY A 49 11.46 -17.91 -7.85
C GLY A 49 11.43 -17.06 -9.12
N SER A 50 10.67 -15.98 -9.15
CA SER A 50 10.64 -15.02 -10.26
C SER A 50 11.20 -13.67 -9.84
N TRP A 51 11.93 -13.03 -10.76
CA TRP A 51 12.48 -11.70 -10.58
C TRP A 51 11.55 -10.64 -11.16
N TYR A 52 11.40 -9.55 -10.44
CA TYR A 52 10.55 -8.41 -10.80
C TYR A 52 11.28 -7.09 -10.60
N LYS A 53 10.99 -6.12 -11.43
CA LYS A 53 11.25 -4.70 -11.20
C LYS A 53 9.96 -4.10 -10.63
N VAL A 54 10.01 -3.49 -9.45
CA VAL A 54 8.82 -3.03 -8.72
C VAL A 54 9.01 -1.59 -8.27
N GLY A 55 8.02 -0.74 -8.54
CA GLY A 55 8.06 0.67 -8.17
C GLY A 55 8.68 1.57 -9.24
N GLU A 56 8.72 1.13 -10.49
CA GLU A 56 9.17 1.91 -11.64
C GLU A 56 8.18 1.77 -12.80
N GLY A 57 7.82 2.88 -13.43
CA GLY A 57 6.82 2.92 -14.49
C GLY A 57 5.39 2.90 -13.96
N ARG A 58 4.43 2.63 -14.83
CA ARG A 58 3.00 2.59 -14.48
C ARG A 58 2.34 1.34 -14.99
N LEU A 59 1.51 0.73 -14.15
CA LEU A 59 0.60 -0.31 -14.61
C LEU A 59 -0.50 0.29 -15.49
N PRO A 60 -0.98 -0.47 -16.49
CA PRO A 60 -2.21 -0.10 -17.18
C PRO A 60 -3.37 -0.03 -16.17
N ILE A 61 -4.32 0.84 -16.44
CA ILE A 61 -5.48 1.00 -15.58
C ILE A 61 -6.34 -0.26 -15.69
N LYS A 62 -6.63 -0.86 -14.55
CA LYS A 62 -7.49 -2.05 -14.44
C LYS A 62 -8.72 -1.70 -13.59
N ASP A 63 -9.84 -2.34 -13.88
CA ASP A 63 -11.11 -2.10 -13.18
C ASP A 63 -11.09 -2.64 -11.75
N THR A 64 -10.22 -3.62 -11.46
CA THR A 64 -10.02 -4.18 -10.12
C THR A 64 -8.54 -4.25 -9.76
N LYS A 65 -8.23 -3.97 -8.49
CA LYS A 65 -6.89 -4.09 -7.90
C LYS A 65 -6.79 -5.28 -6.94
N VAL A 66 -7.91 -5.88 -6.56
CA VAL A 66 -8.01 -6.80 -5.41
C VAL A 66 -7.41 -8.18 -5.70
N GLU A 67 -7.48 -8.64 -6.95
CA GLU A 67 -6.99 -9.97 -7.38
C GLU A 67 -5.75 -9.84 -8.28
N ASP A 68 -5.09 -8.69 -8.30
CA ASP A 68 -3.98 -8.39 -9.17
C ASP A 68 -2.64 -8.70 -8.50
N GLU A 69 -1.89 -9.66 -9.04
CA GLU A 69 -0.55 -10.03 -8.55
C GLU A 69 0.40 -8.82 -8.55
N ASP A 70 0.28 -7.90 -9.50
CA ASP A 70 1.12 -6.70 -9.56
C ASP A 70 0.91 -5.79 -8.34
N TYR A 71 -0.35 -5.56 -7.93
CA TYR A 71 -0.65 -4.79 -6.72
C TYR A 71 -0.22 -5.49 -5.44
N PHE A 72 -0.22 -6.83 -5.44
CA PHE A 72 0.34 -7.58 -4.33
C PHE A 72 1.87 -7.41 -4.23
N LEU A 73 2.60 -7.45 -5.35
CA LEU A 73 4.05 -7.20 -5.38
C LEU A 73 4.38 -5.76 -4.95
N LEU A 74 3.57 -4.79 -5.36
CA LEU A 74 3.68 -3.39 -4.90
C LEU A 74 3.48 -3.28 -3.39
N THR A 75 2.55 -4.05 -2.83
CA THR A 75 2.33 -4.13 -1.38
C THR A 75 3.57 -4.67 -0.66
N LEU A 76 4.16 -5.76 -1.14
CA LEU A 76 5.39 -6.30 -0.57
C LEU A 76 6.56 -5.29 -0.62
N ALA A 77 6.70 -4.57 -1.74
CA ALA A 77 7.72 -3.52 -1.87
C ALA A 77 7.48 -2.35 -0.89
N ALA A 78 6.23 -1.95 -0.70
CA ALA A 78 5.85 -0.91 0.26
C ALA A 78 6.23 -1.30 1.69
N ILE A 79 5.95 -2.57 2.07
CA ILE A 79 6.31 -3.09 3.38
C ILE A 79 7.83 -3.16 3.56
N ALA A 80 8.56 -3.69 2.55
CA ALA A 80 10.01 -3.77 2.60
C ALA A 80 10.67 -2.41 2.80
N LYS A 81 10.14 -1.36 2.12
CA LYS A 81 10.62 0.02 2.29
C LYS A 81 10.37 0.54 3.71
N GLU A 82 9.18 0.30 4.27
CA GLU A 82 8.86 0.67 5.65
C GLU A 82 9.71 -0.14 6.66
N MET A 83 9.92 -1.43 6.41
CA MET A 83 10.82 -2.25 7.24
C MET A 83 12.26 -1.73 7.19
N ASP A 84 12.77 -1.35 6.01
CA ASP A 84 14.09 -0.73 5.87
C ASP A 84 14.22 0.57 6.68
N TYR A 85 13.18 1.41 6.67
CA TYR A 85 13.15 2.64 7.46
C TYR A 85 13.35 2.38 8.96
N TYR A 86 12.78 1.28 9.47
CA TYR A 86 12.92 0.86 10.86
C TYR A 86 14.06 -0.14 11.11
N ASN A 87 14.91 -0.42 10.09
CA ASN A 87 16.00 -1.41 10.14
C ASN A 87 15.52 -2.83 10.50
N LEU A 88 14.38 -3.25 9.99
CA LEU A 88 13.77 -4.56 10.21
C LEU A 88 13.96 -5.47 8.99
N THR A 89 14.17 -6.76 9.22
CA THR A 89 14.15 -7.82 8.18
C THR A 89 13.14 -8.92 8.49
N ASN A 90 12.71 -9.02 9.74
CA ASN A 90 11.67 -9.94 10.22
C ASN A 90 10.77 -9.20 11.20
N THR A 91 9.46 -9.22 10.95
CA THR A 91 8.47 -8.62 11.87
C THR A 91 7.07 -9.12 11.59
N ASP A 92 6.22 -9.02 12.60
CA ASP A 92 4.77 -9.14 12.41
C ASP A 92 4.26 -7.87 11.72
N VAL A 93 3.39 -8.03 10.71
CA VAL A 93 2.81 -6.92 9.97
C VAL A 93 1.29 -7.01 9.98
N ILE A 94 0.61 -5.89 10.12
CA ILE A 94 -0.84 -5.83 9.98
C ILE A 94 -1.17 -5.38 8.56
N ILE A 95 -1.56 -6.34 7.71
CA ILE A 95 -2.00 -6.15 6.31
C ILE A 95 -3.05 -7.21 5.95
N ALA A 96 -3.62 -7.11 4.70
CA ALA A 96 -4.61 -8.04 4.17
C ALA A 96 -4.16 -9.52 4.14
N ASN A 97 -4.92 -10.41 4.74
CA ASN A 97 -4.76 -11.86 4.87
C ASN A 97 -3.61 -12.38 5.75
N PRO A 98 -3.86 -13.28 6.69
CA PRO A 98 -2.84 -13.86 7.54
C PRO A 98 -2.03 -14.90 6.75
N HIS A 99 -0.86 -14.52 6.26
CA HIS A 99 0.10 -15.41 5.60
C HIS A 99 1.52 -15.10 6.04
N HIS A 100 2.30 -16.15 6.20
CA HIS A 100 3.75 -16.05 6.31
C HIS A 100 4.31 -15.86 4.89
N MET A 101 5.13 -14.84 4.69
CA MET A 101 5.70 -14.51 3.38
C MET A 101 7.20 -14.28 3.48
N ASN A 102 7.94 -14.93 2.58
CA ASN A 102 9.36 -14.73 2.39
C ASN A 102 9.60 -14.18 0.98
N PHE A 103 10.38 -13.13 0.89
CA PHE A 103 10.77 -12.54 -0.39
C PHE A 103 12.07 -11.77 -0.25
N GLN A 104 12.71 -11.45 -1.38
CA GLN A 104 13.88 -10.58 -1.40
C GLN A 104 13.50 -9.25 -2.07
N TYR A 105 13.97 -8.15 -1.50
CA TYR A 105 13.82 -6.82 -2.08
C TYR A 105 15.12 -6.03 -1.94
N ASN A 106 15.61 -5.42 -3.04
CA ASN A 106 16.88 -4.71 -3.09
C ASN A 106 18.06 -5.54 -2.56
N GLY A 107 18.07 -6.85 -2.82
CA GLY A 107 19.11 -7.78 -2.37
C GLY A 107 19.06 -8.16 -0.90
N LYS A 108 18.06 -7.71 -0.14
CA LYS A 108 17.83 -8.11 1.26
C LYS A 108 16.68 -9.10 1.36
N ASP A 109 16.83 -10.10 2.22
CA ASP A 109 15.76 -11.04 2.53
C ASP A 109 14.83 -10.47 3.60
N TYR A 110 13.52 -10.63 3.38
CA TYR A 110 12.46 -10.23 4.29
C TYR A 110 11.58 -11.41 4.64
N GLU A 111 11.23 -11.48 5.91
CA GLU A 111 10.27 -12.42 6.46
C GLU A 111 9.17 -11.63 7.17
N ILE A 112 7.93 -11.79 6.71
CA ILE A 112 6.78 -11.12 7.32
C ILE A 112 5.71 -12.10 7.72
N ASN A 113 5.16 -11.90 8.92
CA ASN A 113 3.99 -12.62 9.42
C ASN A 113 2.81 -11.65 9.44
N CYS A 114 1.89 -11.80 8.51
CA CYS A 114 0.69 -10.99 8.49
C CYS A 114 -0.27 -11.42 9.60
N LYS A 115 -0.57 -10.53 10.55
CA LYS A 115 -1.45 -10.80 11.70
C LYS A 115 -2.88 -10.34 11.51
N GLY A 116 -3.14 -9.47 10.57
CA GLY A 116 -4.48 -8.94 10.31
C GLY A 116 -4.49 -7.76 9.37
N VAL A 117 -5.69 -7.38 8.95
CA VAL A 117 -5.95 -6.28 8.03
C VAL A 117 -7.06 -5.44 8.54
N MET A 118 -6.91 -4.16 8.34
CA MET A 118 -8.02 -3.23 8.38
C MET A 118 -8.15 -2.57 7.00
N LEU A 119 -9.30 -2.75 6.36
CA LEU A 119 -9.63 -2.04 5.15
C LEU A 119 -10.37 -0.75 5.51
N TYR A 120 -9.86 0.36 5.02
CA TYR A 120 -10.52 1.64 5.11
C TYR A 120 -10.88 2.11 3.70
N SER A 121 -12.03 2.76 3.56
CA SER A 121 -12.33 3.52 2.35
C SER A 121 -11.21 4.53 2.11
N GLN A 122 -10.80 4.72 0.86
CA GLN A 122 -9.58 5.44 0.50
C GLN A 122 -9.50 6.81 1.20
N CYS A 123 -10.40 7.73 0.98
CA CYS A 123 -10.30 9.05 1.58
C CYS A 123 -10.55 9.08 3.12
N TYR A 124 -11.26 8.09 3.69
CA TYR A 124 -11.48 8.00 5.13
C TYR A 124 -10.18 7.70 5.90
N ALA A 125 -9.32 6.87 5.35
CA ALA A 125 -8.03 6.54 5.95
C ALA A 125 -7.14 7.79 6.17
N ALA A 126 -7.23 8.79 5.28
CA ALA A 126 -6.45 10.03 5.35
C ALA A 126 -6.76 10.90 6.58
N VAL A 127 -7.91 10.71 7.21
CA VAL A 127 -8.34 11.49 8.39
C VAL A 127 -8.54 10.64 9.64
N ALA A 128 -8.35 9.32 9.55
CA ALA A 128 -8.66 8.37 10.62
C ALA A 128 -7.95 8.69 11.95
N ASP A 129 -6.70 9.13 11.89
CA ASP A 129 -5.90 9.52 13.06
C ASP A 129 -6.33 10.85 13.71
N ARG A 130 -7.11 11.65 12.99
CA ARG A 130 -7.57 12.99 13.40
C ARG A 130 -9.05 13.06 13.74
N LEU A 131 -9.81 12.00 13.50
CA LEU A 131 -11.27 11.99 13.68
C LEU A 131 -11.71 12.50 15.04
N GLY A 132 -11.01 12.14 16.12
CA GLY A 132 -11.32 12.62 17.47
C GLY A 132 -11.15 14.13 17.69
N LYS A 133 -10.49 14.84 16.75
CA LYS A 133 -10.26 16.29 16.80
C LYS A 133 -11.12 17.05 15.79
N LEU A 134 -11.86 16.34 14.95
CA LEU A 134 -12.69 16.88 13.89
C LEU A 134 -14.17 16.90 14.30
N PRO A 135 -15.03 17.70 13.65
CA PRO A 135 -16.47 17.64 13.87
C PRO A 135 -17.02 16.23 13.66
N ALA A 136 -18.08 15.89 14.40
CA ALA A 136 -18.71 14.56 14.33
C ALA A 136 -19.35 14.27 12.97
N GLU A 137 -19.67 15.32 12.20
CA GLU A 137 -20.20 15.22 10.84
C GLU A 137 -19.24 15.92 9.87
N LEU A 138 -18.76 15.18 8.87
CA LEU A 138 -17.74 15.63 7.92
C LEU A 138 -18.09 15.20 6.50
N LEU A 139 -17.75 16.03 5.56
CA LEU A 139 -17.60 15.67 4.15
C LEU A 139 -16.08 15.61 3.85
N ILE A 140 -15.58 14.42 3.50
CA ILE A 140 -14.18 14.19 3.18
C ILE A 140 -14.11 14.07 1.66
N VAL A 141 -13.22 14.82 1.02
CA VAL A 141 -13.02 14.82 -0.44
C VAL A 141 -11.55 14.53 -0.72
N ASP A 142 -11.30 13.46 -1.47
CA ASP A 142 -9.96 13.09 -1.96
C ASP A 142 -9.93 13.31 -3.48
N ILE A 143 -9.04 14.20 -3.92
CA ILE A 143 -8.87 14.52 -5.34
C ILE A 143 -7.64 13.76 -5.85
N GLY A 144 -7.90 12.58 -6.42
CA GLY A 144 -6.89 11.75 -7.04
C GLY A 144 -6.56 12.16 -8.47
N SER A 145 -5.63 11.43 -9.09
CA SER A 145 -5.23 11.67 -10.49
C SER A 145 -6.31 11.27 -11.51
N LYS A 146 -7.29 10.50 -11.12
CA LYS A 146 -8.33 9.93 -11.99
C LYS A 146 -9.73 9.94 -11.39
N THR A 147 -9.84 9.94 -10.09
CA THR A 147 -11.11 9.96 -9.36
C THR A 147 -11.15 11.09 -8.36
N VAL A 148 -12.35 11.56 -8.08
CA VAL A 148 -12.66 12.34 -6.87
C VAL A 148 -13.53 11.46 -6.01
N ASP A 149 -13.00 11.07 -4.87
CA ASP A 149 -13.69 10.23 -3.91
C ASP A 149 -14.27 11.10 -2.79
N ILE A 150 -15.54 10.89 -2.48
CA ILE A 150 -16.29 11.69 -1.51
C ILE A 150 -16.86 10.75 -0.46
N ILE A 151 -16.64 11.05 0.81
CA ILE A 151 -17.24 10.31 1.93
C ILE A 151 -17.94 11.28 2.87
N HIS A 152 -19.21 11.02 3.15
CA HIS A 152 -19.94 11.66 4.22
C HIS A 152 -19.87 10.79 5.48
N THR A 153 -19.46 11.40 6.60
CA THR A 153 -19.42 10.73 7.90
C THR A 153 -20.44 11.35 8.85
N ARG A 154 -21.01 10.53 9.71
CA ARG A 154 -21.85 10.95 10.82
C ARG A 154 -21.41 10.25 12.09
N LYS A 155 -21.16 11.01 13.17
CA LYS A 155 -20.52 10.50 14.39
C LYS A 155 -19.19 9.79 14.11
N HIS A 156 -18.41 10.34 13.18
CA HIS A 156 -17.14 9.80 12.69
C HIS A 156 -17.24 8.41 12.01
N ILE A 157 -18.43 7.99 11.62
CA ILE A 157 -18.65 6.73 10.90
C ILE A 157 -19.09 7.07 9.48
N PRO A 158 -18.47 6.46 8.44
CA PRO A 158 -18.94 6.61 7.07
C PRO A 158 -20.39 6.18 6.92
N VAL A 159 -21.24 7.05 6.36
CA VAL A 159 -22.67 6.77 6.11
C VAL A 159 -23.00 6.77 4.64
N GLU A 160 -22.22 7.46 3.82
CA GLU A 160 -22.39 7.58 2.38
C GLU A 160 -21.04 7.77 1.70
N SER A 161 -20.86 7.19 0.52
CA SER A 161 -19.66 7.37 -0.29
C SER A 161 -20.01 7.44 -1.77
N ASP A 162 -19.27 8.25 -2.51
CA ASP A 162 -19.34 8.37 -3.96
C ASP A 162 -17.96 8.50 -4.57
N SER A 163 -17.81 8.11 -5.84
CA SER A 163 -16.56 8.20 -6.59
C SER A 163 -16.84 8.68 -8.00
N ILE A 164 -16.31 9.84 -8.35
CA ILE A 164 -16.49 10.49 -9.66
C ILE A 164 -15.22 10.30 -10.48
N THR A 165 -15.34 9.67 -11.65
CA THR A 165 -14.20 9.54 -12.57
C THR A 165 -13.95 10.86 -13.30
N ILE A 166 -12.71 11.34 -13.30
CA ILE A 166 -12.28 12.51 -14.07
C ILE A 166 -11.99 12.03 -15.50
N PRO A 167 -12.68 12.56 -16.52
CA PRO A 167 -12.39 12.22 -17.91
C PRO A 167 -10.93 12.57 -18.27
N SER A 168 -10.23 11.64 -18.94
CA SER A 168 -8.92 11.95 -19.52
C SER A 168 -9.10 12.93 -20.68
N ALA A 169 -8.35 14.03 -20.67
CA ALA A 169 -8.27 14.96 -21.79
C ALA A 169 -7.64 14.32 -23.02
#